data_a528fb7e34ea22ca43a49ceadfeef7d8
#
_entry.id   a528fb7e34ea22ca43a49ceadfeef7d8
#
_cell.length_a   1.000
_cell.length_b   1.000
_cell.length_c   1.000
_cell.angle_alpha   90.00
_cell.angle_beta   90.00
_cell.angle_gamma   90.00
#
_symmetry.space_group_name_H-M   'P 1'
#
loop_
_entity.id
_entity.type
_entity.pdbx_description
1 polymer ?
#
loop_
_entity_poly.entity_id
_entity_poly.type
_entity_poly.pdbx_seq_one_letter_code
_entity_poly.pdbx_strand_id
1 'polypeptide(L)'
;MDDLTNDDIHSILSDAERLLPVARGEAYLPLLQGKILGNLFFEPSTRTRMSFETAMKRLGGDVVNLGDVKTSSVVKGETLFDTIQMVDGYTDIIAMRYPRQGAARY
;
A
#
# COMPACT_ATOMS: atom_id res chain seq x y z
N MET A 1 6.34 14.06 -1.34
CA MET A 1 5.37 14.85 -0.53
C MET A 1 5.11 16.23 -1.11
N ASP A 2 5.62 16.45 -2.31
CA ASP A 2 5.45 17.76 -2.98
C ASP A 2 4.00 18.05 -3.36
N ASP A 3 3.18 17.00 -3.45
CA ASP A 3 1.79 17.11 -3.88
C ASP A 3 0.81 17.40 -2.76
N LEU A 4 1.29 17.43 -1.51
CA LEU A 4 0.42 17.62 -0.36
C LEU A 4 0.53 19.02 0.20
N THR A 5 -0.61 19.68 0.41
CA THR A 5 -0.68 20.96 1.11
C THR A 5 -0.75 20.73 2.61
N ASN A 6 -0.59 21.80 3.39
CA ASN A 6 -0.79 21.73 4.85
C ASN A 6 -2.21 21.31 5.19
N ASP A 7 -3.20 21.76 4.42
CA ASP A 7 -4.59 21.36 4.64
C ASP A 7 -4.79 19.88 4.35
N ASP A 8 -4.13 19.33 3.32
CA ASP A 8 -4.18 17.91 3.02
C ASP A 8 -3.59 17.10 4.18
N ILE A 9 -2.47 17.53 4.72
CA ILE A 9 -1.82 16.85 5.85
C ILE A 9 -2.73 16.86 7.08
N HIS A 10 -3.34 18.01 7.39
CA HIS A 10 -4.26 18.10 8.52
C HIS A 10 -5.48 17.20 8.32
N SER A 11 -6.00 17.13 7.11
CA SER A 11 -7.14 16.27 6.80
C SER A 11 -6.79 14.80 7.01
N ILE A 12 -5.63 14.37 6.52
CA ILE A 12 -5.17 12.99 6.68
C ILE A 12 -4.99 12.65 8.17
N LEU A 13 -4.37 13.53 8.94
CA LEU A 13 -4.16 13.29 10.36
C LEU A 13 -5.47 13.25 11.14
N SER A 14 -6.44 14.08 10.77
CA SER A 14 -7.77 14.07 11.37
C SER A 14 -8.48 12.76 11.09
N ASP A 15 -8.40 12.27 9.85
CA ASP A 15 -8.98 10.97 9.48
C ASP A 15 -8.31 9.83 10.23
N ALA A 16 -6.99 9.88 10.39
CA ALA A 16 -6.26 8.87 11.13
C ALA A 16 -6.74 8.81 12.59
N GLU A 17 -6.96 9.96 13.20
CA GLU A 17 -7.45 10.02 14.58
C GLU A 17 -8.85 9.42 14.70
N ARG A 18 -9.73 9.69 13.75
CA ARG A 18 -11.08 9.13 13.74
C ARG A 18 -11.07 7.61 13.54
N LEU A 19 -10.04 7.07 12.88
CA LEU A 19 -9.92 5.64 12.61
C LEU A 19 -9.19 4.87 13.71
N LEU A 20 -8.73 5.55 14.79
CA LEU A 20 -8.04 4.86 15.87
C LEU A 20 -8.83 3.69 16.46
N PRO A 21 -10.13 3.79 16.72
CA PRO A 21 -10.89 2.65 17.26
C PRO A 21 -10.87 1.46 16.32
N VAL A 22 -10.89 1.69 15.01
CA VAL A 22 -10.79 0.63 14.01
C VAL A 22 -9.42 -0.03 14.06
N ALA A 23 -8.37 0.78 14.14
CA ALA A 23 -6.99 0.28 14.21
C ALA A 23 -6.75 -0.56 15.46
N ARG A 24 -7.43 -0.23 16.57
CA ARG A 24 -7.30 -0.97 17.82
C ARG A 24 -8.20 -2.19 17.90
N GLY A 25 -9.02 -2.43 16.89
CA GLY A 25 -9.97 -3.53 16.90
C GLY A 25 -11.20 -3.29 17.76
N GLU A 26 -11.43 -2.06 18.20
CA GLU A 26 -12.57 -1.70 19.06
C GLU A 26 -13.84 -1.44 18.25
N ALA A 27 -13.70 -1.16 16.97
CA ALA A 27 -14.82 -0.90 16.07
C ALA A 27 -14.55 -1.55 14.72
N TYR A 28 -15.59 -1.98 14.05
CA TYR A 28 -15.49 -2.53 12.71
C TYR A 28 -16.13 -1.57 11.72
N LEU A 29 -15.36 -1.15 10.71
CA LEU A 29 -15.82 -0.18 9.73
C LEU A 29 -15.36 -0.62 8.34
N PRO A 30 -16.16 -1.42 7.62
CA PRO A 30 -15.73 -2.02 6.35
C PRO A 30 -15.83 -1.04 5.17
N LEU A 31 -15.12 0.08 5.26
CA LEU A 31 -15.14 1.12 4.23
C LEU A 31 -14.57 0.65 2.90
N LEU A 32 -13.65 -0.34 2.94
CA LEU A 32 -12.93 -0.80 1.75
C LEU A 32 -13.34 -2.21 1.35
N GLN A 33 -14.54 -2.62 1.74
CA GLN A 33 -15.05 -3.94 1.37
C GLN A 33 -15.08 -4.07 -0.16
N GLY A 34 -14.54 -5.17 -0.66
CA GLY A 34 -14.46 -5.41 -2.10
C GLY A 34 -13.28 -4.77 -2.78
N LYS A 35 -12.47 -4.01 -2.06
CA LYS A 35 -11.27 -3.37 -2.62
C LYS A 35 -10.04 -4.21 -2.35
N ILE A 36 -9.05 -4.12 -3.25
CA ILE A 36 -7.81 -4.88 -3.15
C ILE A 36 -6.62 -3.93 -3.21
N LEU A 37 -5.73 -4.07 -2.23
CA LEU A 37 -4.47 -3.34 -2.17
C LEU A 37 -3.36 -4.20 -2.76
N GLY A 38 -2.62 -3.65 -3.73
CA GLY A 38 -1.37 -4.23 -4.17
C GLY A 38 -0.24 -3.69 -3.28
N ASN A 39 0.39 -4.57 -2.52
CA ASN A 39 1.38 -4.19 -1.53
C ASN A 39 2.76 -4.58 -2.04
N LEU A 40 3.45 -3.64 -2.71
CA LEU A 40 4.69 -3.89 -3.44
C LEU A 40 5.89 -3.35 -2.67
N PHE A 41 6.49 -4.20 -1.85
CA PHE A 41 7.65 -3.82 -1.06
C PHE A 41 8.85 -4.64 -1.51
N PHE A 42 9.73 -4.02 -2.29
CA PHE A 42 10.89 -4.66 -2.90
C PHE A 42 12.16 -4.56 -2.05
N GLU A 43 12.04 -4.06 -0.84
CA GLU A 43 13.13 -4.03 0.13
C GLU A 43 12.62 -4.49 1.48
N PRO A 44 13.52 -4.91 2.41
CA PRO A 44 13.09 -5.34 3.74
C PRO A 44 12.41 -4.19 4.50
N SER A 45 11.11 -4.22 4.57
CA SER A 45 10.29 -3.21 5.25
C SER A 45 9.12 -3.90 5.91
N THR A 46 9.41 -4.94 6.69
CA THR A 46 8.38 -5.79 7.27
C THR A 46 7.34 -4.99 8.05
N ARG A 47 7.78 -4.06 8.88
CA ARG A 47 6.88 -3.26 9.71
C ARG A 47 5.92 -2.44 8.86
N THR A 48 6.44 -1.73 7.87
CA THR A 48 5.62 -0.88 7.00
C THR A 48 4.67 -1.71 6.16
N ARG A 49 5.17 -2.81 5.59
CA ARG A 49 4.35 -3.71 4.78
C ARG A 49 3.18 -4.27 5.60
N MET A 50 3.46 -4.73 6.83
CA MET A 50 2.42 -5.28 7.69
C MET A 50 1.43 -4.21 8.14
N SER A 51 1.89 -2.98 8.30
CA SER A 51 1.03 -1.85 8.67
C SER A 51 -0.02 -1.60 7.58
N PHE A 52 0.40 -1.55 6.32
CA PHE A 52 -0.53 -1.37 5.22
C PHE A 52 -1.49 -2.55 5.08
N GLU A 53 -0.96 -3.75 5.21
CA GLU A 53 -1.78 -4.96 5.10
C GLU A 53 -2.84 -5.01 6.20
N THR A 54 -2.43 -4.72 7.43
CA THR A 54 -3.34 -4.74 8.57
C THR A 54 -4.40 -3.66 8.44
N ALA A 55 -4.00 -2.45 8.04
CA ALA A 55 -4.93 -1.35 7.85
C ALA A 55 -6.00 -1.69 6.81
N MET A 56 -5.58 -2.28 5.69
CA MET A 56 -6.51 -2.66 4.64
C MET A 56 -7.52 -3.71 5.13
N LYS A 57 -7.04 -4.70 5.86
CA LYS A 57 -7.90 -5.77 6.40
C LYS A 57 -8.84 -5.25 7.48
N ARG A 58 -8.37 -4.33 8.32
CA ARG A 58 -9.22 -3.71 9.34
C ARG A 58 -10.38 -2.92 8.73
N LEU A 59 -10.20 -2.41 7.52
CA LEU A 59 -11.23 -1.67 6.81
C LEU A 59 -12.06 -2.56 5.87
N GLY A 60 -11.91 -3.86 5.97
CA GLY A 60 -12.73 -4.81 5.21
C GLY A 60 -12.21 -5.15 3.83
N GLY A 61 -11.05 -4.63 3.45
CA GLY A 61 -10.45 -4.90 2.15
C GLY A 61 -9.58 -6.14 2.13
N ASP A 62 -8.93 -6.36 1.00
CA ASP A 62 -8.06 -7.49 0.79
C ASP A 62 -6.70 -7.02 0.29
N VAL A 63 -5.70 -7.91 0.29
CA VAL A 63 -4.31 -7.54 -0.03
C VAL A 63 -3.67 -8.59 -0.93
N VAL A 64 -2.94 -8.11 -1.93
CA VAL A 64 -2.04 -8.93 -2.73
C VAL A 64 -0.62 -8.42 -2.44
N ASN A 65 0.25 -9.29 -1.98
CA ASN A 65 1.63 -8.93 -1.62
C ASN A 65 2.62 -9.35 -2.70
N LEU A 66 3.57 -8.46 -2.98
CA LEU A 66 4.72 -8.77 -3.80
C LEU A 66 5.90 -8.00 -3.20
N GLY A 67 6.85 -8.70 -2.60
CA GLY A 67 7.88 -8.00 -1.86
C GLY A 67 9.26 -8.62 -1.91
N ASP A 68 9.39 -9.84 -2.36
CA ASP A 68 10.70 -10.50 -2.42
C ASP A 68 11.28 -10.36 -3.82
N VAL A 69 12.27 -9.49 -3.95
CA VAL A 69 12.94 -9.23 -5.22
C VAL A 69 13.53 -10.50 -5.81
N LYS A 70 14.02 -11.42 -4.96
CA LYS A 70 14.67 -12.64 -5.41
C LYS A 70 13.70 -13.63 -6.05
N THR A 71 12.42 -13.53 -5.73
CA THR A 71 11.41 -14.44 -6.25
C THR A 71 10.40 -13.77 -7.17
N SER A 72 10.52 -12.46 -7.36
CA SER A 72 9.60 -11.71 -8.19
C SER A 72 10.03 -11.75 -9.65
N SER A 73 9.11 -11.46 -10.56
CA SER A 73 9.41 -11.37 -11.99
C SER A 73 10.36 -10.22 -12.31
N VAL A 74 10.56 -9.28 -11.42
CA VAL A 74 11.56 -8.21 -11.59
C VAL A 74 12.96 -8.79 -11.74
N VAL A 75 13.28 -9.84 -10.98
CA VAL A 75 14.57 -10.52 -11.05
C VAL A 75 14.75 -11.24 -12.38
N LYS A 76 13.67 -11.63 -13.01
CA LYS A 76 13.70 -12.39 -14.26
C LYS A 76 13.75 -11.50 -15.51
N GLY A 77 14.08 -10.21 -15.34
CA GLY A 77 14.23 -9.30 -16.46
C GLY A 77 13.00 -8.45 -16.76
N GLU A 78 11.93 -8.64 -16.02
CA GLU A 78 10.75 -7.82 -16.14
C GLU A 78 11.03 -6.43 -15.53
N THR A 79 10.59 -5.37 -16.21
CA THR A 79 10.82 -4.02 -15.69
C THR A 79 9.88 -3.72 -14.53
N LEU A 80 10.27 -2.76 -13.69
CA LEU A 80 9.41 -2.28 -12.62
C LEU A 80 8.09 -1.76 -13.19
N PHE A 81 8.16 -1.05 -14.30
CA PHE A 81 6.97 -0.52 -14.96
C PHE A 81 6.00 -1.63 -15.36
N ASP A 82 6.52 -2.70 -15.97
CA ASP A 82 5.70 -3.84 -16.38
C ASP A 82 5.06 -4.51 -15.17
N THR A 83 5.82 -4.66 -14.09
CA THR A 83 5.30 -5.24 -12.84
C THR A 83 4.17 -4.41 -12.29
N ILE A 84 4.34 -3.09 -12.24
CA ILE A 84 3.30 -2.18 -11.73
C ILE A 84 2.05 -2.25 -12.61
N GLN A 85 2.21 -2.28 -13.92
CA GLN A 85 1.06 -2.39 -14.83
C GLN A 85 0.29 -3.68 -14.63
N MET A 86 1.01 -4.78 -14.42
CA MET A 86 0.37 -6.07 -14.16
C MET A 86 -0.45 -6.01 -12.87
N VAL A 87 0.14 -5.50 -11.80
CA VAL A 87 -0.52 -5.42 -10.50
C VAL A 87 -1.71 -4.46 -10.55
N ASP A 88 -1.56 -3.35 -11.28
CA ASP A 88 -2.64 -2.38 -11.45
C ASP A 88 -3.89 -3.02 -12.06
N GLY A 89 -3.72 -4.00 -12.93
CA GLY A 89 -4.83 -4.71 -13.53
C GLY A 89 -5.61 -5.59 -12.56
N TYR A 90 -5.03 -5.92 -11.41
CA TYR A 90 -5.66 -6.79 -10.43
C TYR A 90 -6.08 -6.09 -9.14
N THR A 91 -5.67 -4.83 -8.95
CA THR A 91 -5.86 -4.14 -7.67
C THR A 91 -6.53 -2.79 -7.87
N ASP A 92 -7.04 -2.24 -6.77
CA ASP A 92 -7.68 -0.92 -6.77
C ASP A 92 -6.72 0.19 -6.34
N ILE A 93 -5.72 -0.15 -5.54
CA ILE A 93 -4.72 0.79 -5.06
C ILE A 93 -3.40 0.05 -4.86
N ILE A 94 -2.29 0.76 -5.02
CA ILE A 94 -0.96 0.19 -4.85
C ILE A 94 -0.19 0.99 -3.81
N ALA A 95 0.36 0.30 -2.82
CA ALA A 95 1.37 0.85 -1.92
C ALA A 95 2.70 0.24 -2.34
N MET A 96 3.70 1.09 -2.57
CA MET A 96 4.97 0.61 -3.12
C MET A 96 6.14 1.22 -2.38
N ARG A 97 7.17 0.40 -2.15
CA ARG A 97 8.47 0.85 -1.70
C ARG A 97 9.54 0.12 -2.49
N TYR A 98 10.42 0.89 -3.11
CA TYR A 98 11.47 0.37 -3.95
C TYR A 98 12.77 1.09 -3.61
N PRO A 99 13.92 0.39 -3.49
CA PRO A 99 15.16 1.01 -3.04
C PRO A 99 15.79 1.96 -4.06
N ARG A 100 15.18 2.13 -5.21
CA ARG A 100 15.70 2.97 -6.28
C ARG A 100 15.02 4.33 -6.26
N GLN A 101 15.81 5.40 -6.16
CA GLN A 101 15.27 6.75 -6.14
C GLN A 101 14.50 7.05 -7.44
N GLY A 102 13.33 7.66 -7.28
CA GLY A 102 12.51 8.06 -8.42
C GLY A 102 11.60 6.98 -8.97
N ALA A 103 11.65 5.74 -8.45
CA ALA A 103 10.83 4.64 -8.95
C ALA A 103 9.34 4.94 -8.88
N ALA A 104 8.90 5.66 -7.87
CA ALA A 104 7.48 5.96 -7.67
C ALA A 104 6.91 6.92 -8.71
N ARG A 105 7.75 7.51 -9.55
CA ARG A 105 7.31 8.45 -10.59
C ARG A 105 7.08 7.78 -11.94
N TYR A 106 7.34 6.50 -12.04
CA TYR A 106 7.00 5.75 -13.24
C TYR A 106 5.53 5.38 -13.20
#